data_0cee797755b9954e65ab90571e759026
#
_entry.id   0cee797755b9954e65ab90571e759026
#
_cell.length_a   1.000
_cell.length_b   1.000
_cell.length_c   1.000
_cell.angle_alpha   90.00
_cell.angle_beta   90.00
_cell.angle_gamma   90.00
#
_symmetry.space_group_name_H-M   'P 1'
#
loop_
_entity.id
_entity.type
_entity.pdbx_description
1 polymer ?
#
loop_
_entity_poly.entity_id
_entity_poly.type
_entity_poly.pdbx_seq_one_letter_code
_entity_poly.pdbx_strand_id
1 'polypeptide(L)'
;MRNTAYKKLNSDLRFVYSDNDTLSIIFQSNEMLLGVVGEFNNNIKDLERITKTKIYSRGNSILVKSNPEKNELIKNAIQFLHEQFKINGAIEKKDIISSVNKFMIDEKLNNSEKN
;
A
#
# COMPACT_ATOMS: atom_id res chain seq x y z
N MET A 1 -27.36 -4.95 -8.63
CA MET A 1 -26.42 -5.65 -9.28
C MET A 1 -25.23 -4.91 -9.68
N ARG A 2 -25.31 -3.87 -10.41
CA ARG A 2 -24.15 -3.13 -10.76
C ARG A 2 -23.39 -2.74 -9.56
N ASN A 3 -24.03 -2.52 -8.47
CA ASN A 3 -23.35 -2.18 -7.24
C ASN A 3 -22.50 -3.29 -6.74
N THR A 4 -22.81 -4.48 -7.14
CA THR A 4 -22.07 -5.64 -6.71
C THR A 4 -20.65 -5.61 -7.21
N ALA A 5 -20.47 -5.31 -8.47
CA ALA A 5 -19.13 -5.26 -9.03
C ALA A 5 -18.33 -4.17 -8.36
N TYR A 6 -18.98 -3.06 -8.13
CA TYR A 6 -18.34 -1.94 -7.49
C TYR A 6 -17.87 -2.29 -6.09
N LYS A 7 -18.71 -2.96 -5.34
CA LYS A 7 -18.37 -3.36 -3.99
C LYS A 7 -17.25 -4.38 -3.96
N LYS A 8 -17.21 -5.23 -4.96
CA LYS A 8 -16.14 -6.22 -5.01
C LYS A 8 -14.79 -5.57 -5.11
N LEU A 9 -14.67 -4.53 -5.89
CA LEU A 9 -13.41 -3.84 -6.00
C LEU A 9 -12.98 -3.28 -4.67
N ASN A 10 -13.94 -2.75 -3.93
CA ASN A 10 -13.62 -2.15 -2.65
C ASN A 10 -13.37 -3.16 -1.56
N SER A 11 -13.90 -4.36 -1.72
CA SER A 11 -13.77 -5.35 -0.66
C SER A 11 -12.47 -6.13 -0.74
N ASP A 12 -11.67 -5.93 -1.78
CA ASP A 12 -10.40 -6.62 -1.90
C ASP A 12 -9.44 -6.24 -0.80
N LEU A 13 -9.50 -5.02 -0.36
CA LEU A 13 -8.65 -4.53 0.72
C LEU A 13 -9.50 -3.85 1.77
N ARG A 14 -9.10 -4.04 3.02
CA ARG A 14 -9.74 -3.34 4.12
C ARG A 14 -8.68 -2.62 4.92
N PHE A 15 -9.00 -1.41 5.32
CA PHE A 15 -8.07 -0.58 6.08
C PHE A 15 -8.67 -0.32 7.44
N VAL A 16 -7.93 -0.70 8.48
CA VAL A 16 -8.40 -0.56 9.86
C VAL A 16 -7.36 0.19 10.67
N TYR A 17 -7.78 1.26 11.33
CA TYR A 17 -6.91 1.99 12.23
C TYR A 17 -7.22 1.55 13.66
N SER A 18 -6.22 0.99 14.34
CA SER A 18 -6.40 0.52 15.70
C SER A 18 -6.28 1.65 16.71
N ASP A 19 -5.38 2.55 16.44
CA ASP A 19 -5.20 3.75 17.22
C ASP A 19 -4.64 4.78 16.27
N ASN A 20 -4.13 5.87 16.77
CA ASN A 20 -3.65 6.92 15.88
C ASN A 20 -2.46 6.52 15.05
N ASP A 21 -1.71 5.54 15.52
CA ASP A 21 -0.46 5.18 14.88
C ASP A 21 -0.47 3.88 14.11
N THR A 22 -1.48 3.07 14.28
CA THR A 22 -1.45 1.72 13.71
C THR A 22 -2.49 1.53 12.64
N LEU A 23 -2.03 1.13 11.47
CA LEU A 23 -2.88 0.84 10.33
C LEU A 23 -2.73 -0.62 9.96
N SER A 24 -3.86 -1.32 9.82
CA SER A 24 -3.86 -2.69 9.34
C SER A 24 -4.47 -2.71 7.95
N ILE A 25 -3.77 -3.33 7.02
CA ILE A 25 -4.27 -3.50 5.67
C ILE A 25 -4.55 -4.97 5.48
N ILE A 26 -5.82 -5.32 5.36
CA ILE A 26 -6.26 -6.69 5.32
C ILE A 26 -6.62 -7.10 3.91
N PHE A 27 -6.05 -8.19 3.44
CA PHE A 27 -6.29 -8.68 2.10
C PHE A 27 -7.35 -9.77 2.13
N GLN A 28 -8.32 -9.67 1.24
CA GLN A 28 -9.33 -10.71 1.11
C GLN A 28 -8.75 -11.96 0.47
N SER A 29 -7.82 -11.77 -0.45
CA SER A 29 -7.25 -12.86 -1.20
C SER A 29 -5.80 -13.07 -0.79
N ASN A 30 -5.47 -14.31 -0.42
CA ASN A 30 -4.11 -14.64 -0.07
C ASN A 30 -3.19 -14.52 -1.28
N GLU A 31 -3.73 -14.82 -2.44
CA GLU A 31 -2.97 -14.70 -3.68
C GLU A 31 -2.57 -13.25 -3.93
N MET A 32 -3.49 -12.33 -3.67
CA MET A 32 -3.21 -10.92 -3.84
C MET A 32 -2.17 -10.44 -2.82
N LEU A 33 -2.31 -10.93 -1.60
CA LEU A 33 -1.33 -10.56 -0.57
C LEU A 33 0.07 -10.99 -0.98
N LEU A 34 0.20 -12.25 -1.40
CA LEU A 34 1.50 -12.77 -1.79
C LEU A 34 2.08 -12.02 -2.99
N GLY A 35 1.20 -11.64 -3.93
CA GLY A 35 1.65 -10.89 -5.09
C GLY A 35 2.14 -9.50 -4.73
N VAL A 36 1.46 -8.86 -3.81
CA VAL A 36 1.84 -7.50 -3.41
C VAL A 36 3.11 -7.51 -2.55
N VAL A 37 3.19 -8.41 -1.58
CA VAL A 37 4.38 -8.43 -0.71
C VAL A 37 5.60 -8.96 -1.44
N GLY A 38 5.39 -9.81 -2.43
CA GLY A 38 6.48 -10.34 -3.22
C GLY A 38 7.21 -11.50 -2.56
N GLU A 39 8.09 -12.12 -3.34
CA GLU A 39 8.87 -13.23 -2.85
C GLU A 39 9.70 -12.80 -1.65
N PHE A 40 9.63 -13.58 -0.59
CA PHE A 40 10.39 -13.29 0.64
C PHE A 40 10.12 -11.89 1.14
N ASN A 41 8.91 -11.39 0.89
CA ASN A 41 8.50 -10.04 1.31
C ASN A 41 9.41 -8.95 0.73
N ASN A 42 10.03 -9.22 -0.40
CA ASN A 42 10.96 -8.26 -0.97
C ASN A 42 10.34 -6.92 -1.31
N ASN A 43 9.09 -6.94 -1.78
CA ASN A 43 8.43 -5.67 -2.11
C ASN A 43 8.17 -4.84 -0.86
N ILE A 44 7.78 -5.50 0.21
CA ILE A 44 7.55 -4.81 1.47
C ILE A 44 8.87 -4.28 2.03
N LYS A 45 9.93 -5.04 1.89
CA LYS A 45 11.24 -4.59 2.35
C LYS A 45 11.69 -3.36 1.59
N ASP A 46 11.39 -3.32 0.29
CA ASP A 46 11.72 -2.14 -0.50
C ASP A 46 10.93 -0.93 -0.01
N LEU A 47 9.64 -1.12 0.26
CA LEU A 47 8.83 -0.03 0.79
C LEU A 47 9.36 0.47 2.12
N GLU A 48 9.75 -0.46 2.99
CA GLU A 48 10.33 -0.09 4.28
C GLU A 48 11.55 0.78 4.10
N ARG A 49 12.41 0.36 3.20
CA ARG A 49 13.65 1.07 2.96
C ARG A 49 13.41 2.47 2.39
N ILE A 50 12.52 2.55 1.41
CA ILE A 50 12.27 3.80 0.73
C ILE A 50 11.55 4.81 1.63
N THR A 51 10.57 4.33 2.38
CA THR A 51 9.78 5.19 3.23
C THR A 51 10.32 5.34 4.64
N LYS A 52 11.32 4.52 4.98
CA LYS A 52 11.91 4.51 6.32
C LYS A 52 10.83 4.27 7.38
N THR A 53 9.97 3.32 7.08
CA THR A 53 8.85 2.99 7.94
C THR A 53 8.79 1.49 8.14
N LYS A 54 8.60 1.04 9.38
CA LYS A 54 8.48 -0.38 9.68
C LYS A 54 7.15 -0.91 9.16
N ILE A 55 7.21 -2.02 8.45
CA ILE A 55 6.04 -2.66 7.90
C ILE A 55 6.10 -4.14 8.25
N TYR A 56 5.04 -4.65 8.86
CA TYR A 56 4.99 -6.03 9.29
C TYR A 56 3.99 -6.81 8.46
N SER A 57 4.32 -8.07 8.18
CA SER A 57 3.43 -8.99 7.51
C SER A 57 2.91 -9.98 8.52
N ARG A 58 1.61 -10.18 8.57
CA ARG A 58 1.03 -11.05 9.58
C ARG A 58 -0.25 -11.67 9.06
N GLY A 59 -0.22 -12.98 8.82
CA GLY A 59 -1.38 -13.63 8.27
C GLY A 59 -1.76 -13.02 6.95
N ASN A 60 -3.00 -12.58 6.86
CA ASN A 60 -3.48 -11.95 5.63
C ASN A 60 -3.42 -10.42 5.72
N SER A 61 -2.62 -9.90 6.63
CA SER A 61 -2.58 -8.46 6.87
C SER A 61 -1.17 -7.90 6.76
N ILE A 62 -1.12 -6.62 6.45
CA ILE A 62 0.10 -5.83 6.53
C ILE A 62 -0.15 -4.80 7.60
N LEU A 63 0.78 -4.70 8.53
CA LEU A 63 0.65 -3.81 9.66
C LEU A 63 1.67 -2.70 9.58
N VAL A 64 1.22 -1.46 9.71
CA VAL A 64 2.09 -0.30 9.67
C VAL A 64 1.90 0.49 10.95
N LYS A 65 2.99 0.77 11.64
CA LYS A 65 2.92 1.54 12.87
C LYS A 65 3.85 2.72 12.76
N SER A 66 3.29 3.87 12.46
CA SER A 66 4.07 5.06 12.27
C SER A 66 3.18 6.27 12.56
N ASN A 67 3.52 7.41 11.97
CA ASN A 67 2.65 8.57 12.15
C ASN A 67 1.59 8.59 11.05
N PRO A 68 0.57 9.45 11.20
CA PRO A 68 -0.52 9.46 10.22
C PRO A 68 -0.07 9.70 8.77
N GLU A 69 0.93 10.55 8.59
CA GLU A 69 1.42 10.84 7.25
C GLU A 69 2.04 9.60 6.59
N LYS A 70 2.90 8.91 7.35
CA LYS A 70 3.53 7.71 6.82
C LYS A 70 2.53 6.60 6.62
N ASN A 71 1.58 6.46 7.53
CA ASN A 71 0.55 5.44 7.39
C ASN A 71 -0.26 5.68 6.12
N GLU A 72 -0.58 6.93 5.85
CA GLU A 72 -1.33 7.26 4.65
C GLU A 72 -0.49 6.99 3.39
N LEU A 73 0.77 7.31 3.45
CA LEU A 73 1.68 7.05 2.34
C LEU A 73 1.73 5.57 2.02
N ILE A 74 1.90 4.74 3.04
CA ILE A 74 1.98 3.30 2.85
C ILE A 74 0.64 2.75 2.36
N LYS A 75 -0.46 3.25 2.93
CA LYS A 75 -1.78 2.83 2.51
C LYS A 75 -1.97 3.04 1.01
N ASN A 76 -1.62 4.22 0.54
CA ASN A 76 -1.79 4.55 -0.87
C ASN A 76 -0.84 3.76 -1.76
N ALA A 77 0.37 3.52 -1.27
CA ALA A 77 1.33 2.72 -2.02
C ALA A 77 0.82 1.28 -2.17
N ILE A 78 0.29 0.71 -1.10
CA ILE A 78 -0.22 -0.65 -1.16
C ILE A 78 -1.42 -0.74 -2.09
N GLN A 79 -2.29 0.26 -2.06
CA GLN A 79 -3.42 0.29 -2.98
C GLN A 79 -2.96 0.32 -4.43
N PHE A 80 -1.95 1.11 -4.71
CA PHE A 80 -1.41 1.21 -6.06
C PHE A 80 -0.84 -0.14 -6.50
N LEU A 81 -0.06 -0.77 -5.62
CA LEU A 81 0.54 -2.06 -5.95
C LEU A 81 -0.52 -3.14 -6.13
N HIS A 82 -1.54 -3.09 -5.31
CA HIS A 82 -2.65 -4.04 -5.44
C HIS A 82 -3.30 -3.92 -6.82
N GLU A 83 -3.52 -2.68 -7.25
CA GLU A 83 -4.09 -2.45 -8.57
C GLU A 83 -3.16 -2.93 -9.67
N GLN A 84 -1.88 -2.66 -9.54
CA GLN A 84 -0.91 -3.09 -10.54
C GLN A 84 -0.87 -4.60 -10.65
N PHE A 85 -0.95 -5.28 -9.53
CA PHE A 85 -0.94 -6.73 -9.54
C PHE A 85 -2.20 -7.27 -10.22
N LYS A 86 -3.34 -6.64 -9.97
CA LYS A 86 -4.57 -7.08 -10.60
C LYS A 86 -4.51 -6.91 -12.11
N ILE A 87 -3.91 -5.84 -12.56
CA ILE A 87 -3.84 -5.56 -13.99
C ILE A 87 -2.78 -6.40 -14.68
N ASN A 88 -1.61 -6.50 -14.09
CA ASN A 88 -0.45 -7.10 -14.76
C ASN A 88 -0.08 -8.49 -14.28
N GLY A 89 -0.61 -8.90 -13.14
CA GLY A 89 -0.27 -10.20 -12.58
C GLY A 89 1.10 -10.26 -11.96
N ALA A 90 1.77 -9.13 -11.83
CA ALA A 90 3.11 -9.09 -11.24
C ALA A 90 3.45 -7.67 -10.82
N ILE A 91 4.34 -7.56 -9.84
CA ILE A 91 4.85 -6.28 -9.37
C ILE A 91 6.33 -6.22 -9.72
N GLU A 92 6.73 -5.14 -10.37
CA GLU A 92 8.13 -4.92 -10.69
C GLU A 92 8.70 -3.83 -9.81
N LYS A 93 10.02 -3.73 -9.79
CA LYS A 93 10.68 -2.74 -8.97
C LYS A 93 10.24 -1.32 -9.31
N LYS A 94 10.03 -1.05 -10.57
CA LYS A 94 9.58 0.27 -10.98
C LYS A 94 8.21 0.60 -10.41
N ASP A 95 7.38 -0.41 -10.21
CA ASP A 95 6.06 -0.19 -9.64
C ASP A 95 6.16 0.24 -8.19
N ILE A 96 7.11 -0.33 -7.46
CA ILE A 96 7.29 0.04 -6.06
C ILE A 96 7.76 1.48 -5.94
N ILE A 97 8.70 1.85 -6.78
CA ILE A 97 9.19 3.22 -6.77
C ILE A 97 8.08 4.18 -7.15
N SER A 98 7.29 3.82 -8.17
CA SER A 98 6.20 4.67 -8.60
C SER A 98 5.13 4.83 -7.51
N SER A 99 4.91 3.78 -6.75
CA SER A 99 3.86 3.80 -5.74
C SER A 99 4.09 4.86 -4.67
N VAL A 100 5.36 5.16 -4.39
CA VAL A 100 5.68 6.18 -3.40
C VAL A 100 6.08 7.50 -4.03
N ASN A 101 6.73 7.46 -5.19
CA ASN A 101 7.16 8.68 -5.84
C ASN A 101 6.01 9.59 -6.20
N LYS A 102 4.91 9.01 -6.63
CA LYS A 102 3.76 9.80 -6.99
C LYS A 102 3.36 10.71 -5.83
N PHE A 103 3.34 10.15 -4.64
CA PHE A 103 2.99 10.92 -3.46
C PHE A 103 4.03 11.91 -3.07
N MET A 104 5.27 11.48 -3.14
CA MET A 104 6.37 12.35 -2.75
C MET A 104 6.47 13.56 -3.69
N ILE A 105 6.17 13.33 -4.96
CA ILE A 105 6.19 14.42 -5.92
C ILE A 105 5.07 15.41 -5.63
N ASP A 106 3.88 14.89 -5.35
CA ASP A 106 2.74 15.73 -5.02
C ASP A 106 3.04 16.58 -3.79
N GLU A 107 3.66 15.96 -2.81
CA GLU A 107 4.00 16.66 -1.58
C GLU A 107 5.01 17.76 -1.84
N LYS A 108 5.97 17.48 -2.69
CA LYS A 108 6.98 18.46 -3.04
C LYS A 108 6.39 19.65 -3.76
N LEU A 109 5.48 19.38 -4.67
CA LEU A 109 4.82 20.45 -5.40
C LEU A 109 4.03 21.35 -4.47
N ASN A 110 3.32 20.72 -3.52
CA ASN A 110 2.56 21.49 -2.55
C ASN A 110 3.46 22.36 -1.71
N ASN A 111 4.59 21.82 -1.29
CA ASN A 111 5.53 22.58 -0.48
C ASN A 111 6.13 23.74 -1.26
N SER A 112 6.40 23.48 -2.51
CA SER A 112 6.95 24.55 -3.36
C SER A 112 5.97 25.69 -3.51
N GLU A 113 4.70 25.37 -3.62
CA GLU A 113 3.69 26.39 -3.78
C GLU A 113 3.54 27.25 -2.55
N LYS A 114 3.79 26.67 -1.40
CA LYS A 114 3.66 27.42 -0.15
C LYS A 114 4.72 28.47 0.00
N ASN A 115 5.82 28.27 -0.65
CA ASN A 115 6.90 29.25 -0.61
C ASN A 115 6.70 30.34 -1.62
#